data_6e693861973956438e58dbcdc30931ee
#
_entry.id   6e693861973956438e58dbcdc30931ee
#
_cell.length_a   1.000
_cell.length_b   1.000
_cell.length_c   1.000
_cell.angle_alpha   90.00
_cell.angle_beta   90.00
_cell.angle_gamma   90.00
#
_symmetry.space_group_name_H-M   'P 1'
#
loop_
_entity.id
_entity.type
_entity.pdbx_description
1 polymer ?
#
loop_
_entity_poly.entity_id
_entity_poly.type
_entity_poly.pdbx_seq_one_letter_code
_entity_poly.pdbx_strand_id
1 'polypeptide(L)'
;MMKGMDISKWQGAVDFAKVAASGIQFAILREGYRQAVDGKFFEYVNGCRANNIPVKGVYHFSYALNADQARNEAAFCIAQVEKAGLGKDTVIFYDFEYDTVKQAKEKGVNLGKNESVAFTKAFCEYVTSHGYK
;
A
#
# COMPACT_ATOMS: atom_id res chain seq x y z
N MET A 1 -13.38 20.41 -4.45
CA MET A 1 -12.16 19.64 -4.10
C MET A 1 -12.53 18.37 -3.36
N MET A 2 -12.02 17.26 -3.79
CA MET A 2 -12.23 15.97 -3.10
C MET A 2 -11.36 15.89 -1.85
N LYS A 3 -11.96 15.39 -0.77
CA LYS A 3 -11.25 15.14 0.49
C LYS A 3 -11.04 13.64 0.65
N GLY A 4 -9.80 13.25 0.86
CA GLY A 4 -9.45 11.86 1.09
C GLY A 4 -8.68 11.66 2.38
N MET A 5 -8.47 10.39 2.74
CA MET A 5 -7.63 10.02 3.86
C MET A 5 -6.71 8.86 3.46
N ASP A 6 -5.54 8.79 4.10
CA ASP A 6 -4.70 7.60 4.06
C ASP A 6 -4.52 7.08 5.49
N ILE A 7 -4.66 5.78 5.67
CA ILE A 7 -4.59 5.16 7.00
C ILE A 7 -3.92 3.79 6.94
N SER A 8 -3.40 3.39 8.10
CA SER A 8 -2.80 2.07 8.34
C SER A 8 -3.23 1.55 9.70
N LYS A 9 -2.75 0.38 10.08
CA LYS A 9 -3.04 -0.20 11.40
C LYS A 9 -2.74 0.75 12.56
N TRP A 10 -1.86 1.74 12.36
CA TRP A 10 -1.46 2.68 13.40
C TRP A 10 -2.59 3.61 13.82
N GLN A 11 -3.62 3.77 13.01
CA GLN A 11 -4.82 4.53 13.37
C GLN A 11 -5.77 3.72 14.26
N GLY A 12 -5.53 2.41 14.42
CA GLY A 12 -6.32 1.54 15.30
C GLY A 12 -7.79 1.43 14.88
N ALA A 13 -8.68 1.45 15.86
CA ALA A 13 -10.11 1.40 15.60
C ALA A 13 -10.58 2.73 14.96
N VAL A 14 -11.25 2.62 13.82
CA VAL A 14 -11.76 3.78 13.06
C VAL A 14 -13.27 3.69 12.97
N ASP A 15 -13.95 4.79 13.28
CA ASP A 15 -15.39 4.91 13.09
C ASP A 15 -15.68 5.44 11.70
N PHE A 16 -15.88 4.54 10.74
CA PHE A 16 -16.07 4.89 9.33
C PHE A 16 -17.36 5.65 9.07
N ALA A 17 -18.37 5.48 9.90
CA ALA A 17 -19.61 6.27 9.80
C ALA A 17 -19.34 7.75 10.09
N LYS A 18 -18.53 8.05 11.11
CA LYS A 18 -18.13 9.42 11.43
C LYS A 18 -17.21 9.98 10.34
N VAL A 19 -16.31 9.17 9.81
CA VAL A 19 -15.43 9.56 8.71
C VAL A 19 -16.24 9.96 7.49
N ALA A 20 -17.22 9.16 7.11
CA ALA A 20 -18.12 9.47 5.99
C ALA A 20 -18.90 10.75 6.24
N ALA A 21 -19.43 10.92 7.46
CA ALA A 21 -20.20 12.11 7.86
C ALA A 21 -19.34 13.38 7.87
N SER A 22 -18.02 13.28 8.02
CA SER A 22 -17.10 14.42 8.01
C SER A 22 -16.77 14.96 6.62
N GLY A 23 -17.29 14.31 5.56
CA GLY A 23 -17.05 14.74 4.17
C GLY A 23 -15.89 14.07 3.47
N ILE A 24 -15.31 13.02 4.06
CA ILE A 24 -14.26 12.22 3.40
C ILE A 24 -14.89 11.45 2.23
N GLN A 25 -14.30 11.58 1.05
CA GLN A 25 -14.85 11.08 -0.21
C GLN A 25 -14.11 9.86 -0.76
N PHE A 26 -12.91 9.58 -0.26
CA PHE A 26 -12.14 8.39 -0.67
C PHE A 26 -11.11 8.04 0.39
N ALA A 27 -10.59 6.82 0.31
CA ALA A 27 -9.53 6.33 1.19
C ALA A 27 -8.39 5.70 0.39
N ILE A 28 -7.19 5.84 0.91
CA ILE A 28 -6.00 5.10 0.49
C ILE A 28 -5.54 4.33 1.73
N LEU A 29 -5.38 3.01 1.60
CA LEU A 29 -5.12 2.14 2.73
C LEU A 29 -3.75 1.47 2.59
N ARG A 30 -2.99 1.40 3.68
CA ARG A 30 -1.79 0.58 3.67
C ARG A 30 -2.21 -0.89 3.57
N GLU A 31 -1.81 -1.55 2.47
CA GLU A 31 -2.10 -2.96 2.26
C GLU A 31 -1.18 -3.82 3.14
N GLY A 32 0.08 -3.45 3.23
CA GLY A 32 1.04 -4.23 3.99
C GLY A 32 2.46 -3.70 3.87
N TYR A 33 3.38 -4.55 4.27
CA TYR A 33 4.82 -4.28 4.23
C TYR A 33 5.54 -5.61 4.09
N ARG A 34 6.67 -5.65 3.39
CA ARG A 34 7.38 -6.90 3.06
C ARG A 34 6.43 -7.91 2.41
N GLN A 35 6.32 -9.09 2.99
CA GLN A 35 5.38 -10.15 2.61
C GLN A 35 4.32 -10.32 3.72
N ALA A 36 3.89 -9.23 4.34
CA ALA A 36 2.91 -9.24 5.42
C ALA A 36 1.79 -8.24 5.16
N VAL A 37 0.56 -8.65 5.44
CA VAL A 37 -0.61 -7.77 5.34
C VAL A 37 -0.65 -6.84 6.55
N ASP A 38 -1.00 -5.58 6.34
CA ASP A 38 -1.33 -4.66 7.44
C ASP A 38 -2.47 -5.26 8.26
N GLY A 39 -2.30 -5.33 9.59
CA GLY A 39 -3.25 -6.01 10.46
C GLY A 39 -4.68 -5.46 10.44
N LYS A 40 -4.89 -4.27 9.87
CA LYS A 40 -6.20 -3.63 9.75
C LYS A 40 -6.69 -3.51 8.30
N PHE A 41 -5.92 -3.98 7.33
CA PHE A 41 -6.24 -3.75 5.91
C PHE A 41 -7.65 -4.22 5.54
N PHE A 42 -7.95 -5.50 5.78
CA PHE A 42 -9.25 -6.06 5.41
C PHE A 42 -10.39 -5.45 6.22
N GLU A 43 -10.16 -5.19 7.50
CA GLU A 43 -11.13 -4.50 8.35
C GLU A 43 -11.47 -3.11 7.79
N TYR A 44 -10.44 -2.35 7.38
CA TYR A 44 -10.63 -1.01 6.83
C TYR A 44 -11.31 -1.05 5.46
N VAL A 45 -10.98 -2.02 4.61
CA VAL A 45 -11.70 -2.20 3.34
C VAL A 45 -13.20 -2.41 3.60
N ASN A 46 -13.53 -3.30 4.53
CA ASN A 46 -14.92 -3.59 4.87
C ASN A 46 -15.62 -2.37 5.49
N GLY A 47 -14.94 -1.63 6.35
CA GLY A 47 -15.48 -0.42 6.96
C GLY A 47 -15.77 0.68 5.93
N CYS A 48 -14.87 0.88 5.00
CA CYS A 48 -15.07 1.82 3.88
C CYS A 48 -16.26 1.39 3.03
N ARG A 49 -16.30 0.11 2.66
CA ARG A 49 -17.39 -0.43 1.82
C ARG A 49 -18.74 -0.30 2.49
N ALA A 50 -18.83 -0.59 3.79
CA ALA A 50 -20.07 -0.49 4.56
C ALA A 50 -20.58 0.96 4.70
N ASN A 51 -19.71 1.94 4.54
CA ASN A 51 -20.04 3.36 4.69
C ASN A 51 -19.91 4.15 3.39
N ASN A 52 -19.89 3.45 2.24
CA ASN A 52 -19.82 4.05 0.91
C ASN A 52 -18.63 4.98 0.69
N ILE A 53 -17.49 4.65 1.31
CA ILE A 53 -16.23 5.36 1.09
C ILE A 53 -15.41 4.55 0.07
N PRO A 54 -15.24 5.04 -1.17
CA PRO A 54 -14.46 4.28 -2.16
C PRO A 54 -12.99 4.18 -1.74
N VAL A 55 -12.44 2.97 -1.84
CA VAL A 55 -11.00 2.75 -1.68
C VAL A 55 -10.36 2.98 -3.06
N LYS A 56 -9.76 4.15 -3.26
CA LYS A 56 -9.16 4.55 -4.53
C LYS A 56 -7.77 4.01 -4.74
N GLY A 57 -7.08 3.68 -3.66
CA GLY A 57 -5.73 3.18 -3.74
C GLY A 57 -5.31 2.44 -2.50
N VAL A 58 -4.22 1.71 -2.64
CA VAL A 58 -3.52 1.05 -1.54
C VAL A 58 -2.04 1.39 -1.65
N TYR A 59 -1.31 1.32 -0.53
CA TYR A 59 0.14 1.45 -0.60
C TYR A 59 0.81 0.31 0.13
N HIS A 60 1.98 -0.09 -0.40
CA HIS A 60 2.82 -1.13 0.16
C HIS A 60 4.11 -0.51 0.66
N PHE A 61 4.38 -0.66 1.96
CA PHE A 61 5.60 -0.14 2.57
C PHE A 61 6.75 -1.11 2.28
N SER A 62 7.76 -0.63 1.57
CA SER A 62 8.84 -1.51 1.11
C SER A 62 9.92 -1.73 2.17
N TYR A 63 10.35 -2.96 2.28
CA TYR A 63 11.58 -3.36 2.95
C TYR A 63 12.45 -4.21 2.03
N ALA A 64 12.31 -4.03 0.72
CA ALA A 64 13.08 -4.77 -0.27
C ALA A 64 14.58 -4.46 -0.16
N LEU A 65 15.39 -5.47 -0.33
CA LEU A 65 16.85 -5.37 -0.32
C LEU A 65 17.45 -5.46 -1.72
N ASN A 66 16.63 -5.85 -2.70
CA ASN A 66 17.01 -5.93 -4.11
C ASN A 66 15.74 -5.82 -4.99
N ALA A 67 15.94 -5.72 -6.29
CA ALA A 67 14.84 -5.55 -7.25
C ALA A 67 13.90 -6.76 -7.28
N ASP A 68 14.41 -7.97 -7.11
CA ASP A 68 13.58 -9.16 -7.08
C ASP A 68 12.64 -9.16 -5.88
N GLN A 69 13.12 -8.71 -4.71
CA GLN A 69 12.29 -8.56 -3.54
C GLN A 69 11.21 -7.48 -3.75
N ALA A 70 11.53 -6.39 -4.45
CA ALA A 70 10.54 -5.38 -4.80
C ALA A 70 9.43 -5.96 -5.70
N ARG A 71 9.78 -6.81 -6.66
CA ARG A 71 8.78 -7.52 -7.49
C ARG A 71 7.93 -8.48 -6.65
N ASN A 72 8.55 -9.18 -5.71
CA ASN A 72 7.82 -10.07 -4.79
C ASN A 72 6.85 -9.29 -3.92
N GLU A 73 7.23 -8.10 -3.46
CA GLU A 73 6.32 -7.21 -2.73
C GLU A 73 5.15 -6.78 -3.60
N ALA A 74 5.39 -6.47 -4.88
CA ALA A 74 4.34 -6.12 -5.83
C ALA A 74 3.34 -7.27 -6.03
N ALA A 75 3.86 -8.48 -6.23
CA ALA A 75 3.02 -9.68 -6.39
C ALA A 75 2.17 -9.94 -5.14
N PHE A 76 2.77 -9.79 -3.97
CA PHE A 76 2.07 -9.94 -2.69
C PHE A 76 0.95 -8.90 -2.57
N CYS A 77 1.25 -7.64 -2.87
CA CYS A 77 0.28 -6.55 -2.81
C CYS A 77 -0.92 -6.81 -3.73
N ILE A 78 -0.67 -7.19 -4.97
CA ILE A 78 -1.73 -7.53 -5.93
C ILE A 78 -2.62 -8.66 -5.41
N ALA A 79 -2.03 -9.71 -4.83
CA ALA A 79 -2.80 -10.81 -4.26
C ALA A 79 -3.76 -10.34 -3.16
N GLN A 80 -3.32 -9.40 -2.30
CA GLN A 80 -4.16 -8.86 -1.24
C GLN A 80 -5.26 -7.94 -1.80
N VAL A 81 -4.96 -7.14 -2.81
CA VAL A 81 -5.94 -6.30 -3.50
C VAL A 81 -7.05 -7.16 -4.10
N GLU A 82 -6.70 -8.24 -4.77
CA GLU A 82 -7.65 -9.20 -5.33
C GLU A 82 -8.48 -9.89 -4.23
N LYS A 83 -7.83 -10.34 -3.17
CA LYS A 83 -8.50 -10.98 -2.03
C LYS A 83 -9.50 -10.03 -1.36
N ALA A 84 -9.20 -8.75 -1.32
CA ALA A 84 -10.09 -7.73 -0.76
C ALA A 84 -11.27 -7.38 -1.69
N GLY A 85 -11.28 -7.89 -2.90
CA GLY A 85 -12.33 -7.60 -3.88
C GLY A 85 -12.23 -6.21 -4.49
N LEU A 86 -11.04 -5.61 -4.47
CA LEU A 86 -10.78 -4.32 -5.10
C LEU A 86 -10.48 -4.50 -6.59
N GLY A 87 -10.93 -3.57 -7.42
CA GLY A 87 -10.83 -3.68 -8.87
C GLY A 87 -9.49 -3.19 -9.43
N LYS A 88 -9.33 -3.35 -10.74
CA LYS A 88 -8.12 -2.94 -11.49
C LYS A 88 -7.92 -1.42 -11.53
N ASP A 89 -8.95 -0.66 -11.23
CA ASP A 89 -8.88 0.80 -11.11
C ASP A 89 -8.25 1.28 -9.78
N THR A 90 -8.01 0.35 -8.85
CA THR A 90 -7.30 0.64 -7.60
C THR A 90 -5.85 1.01 -7.91
N VAL A 91 -5.43 2.20 -7.50
CA VAL A 91 -4.05 2.64 -7.68
C VAL A 91 -3.17 1.99 -6.62
N ILE A 92 -2.06 1.41 -7.03
CA ILE A 92 -1.10 0.79 -6.12
C ILE A 92 0.13 1.68 -6.01
N PHE A 93 0.39 2.18 -4.80
CA PHE A 93 1.52 3.05 -4.50
C PHE A 93 2.66 2.26 -3.88
N TYR A 94 3.87 2.57 -4.30
CA TYR A 94 5.09 2.02 -3.71
C TYR A 94 5.67 3.03 -2.73
N ASP A 95 5.81 2.61 -1.48
CA ASP A 95 6.31 3.46 -0.41
C ASP A 95 7.73 3.04 0.01
N PHE A 96 8.72 3.84 -0.40
CA PHE A 96 10.13 3.64 -0.09
C PHE A 96 10.57 4.82 0.78
N GLU A 97 10.82 4.55 2.06
CA GLU A 97 11.06 5.60 3.05
C GLU A 97 12.38 5.42 3.80
N TYR A 98 12.63 6.33 4.73
CA TYR A 98 13.81 6.31 5.59
C TYR A 98 13.96 4.96 6.31
N ASP A 99 12.89 4.40 6.84
CA ASP A 99 12.94 3.13 7.57
C ASP A 99 13.31 1.96 6.66
N THR A 100 12.96 2.02 5.38
CA THR A 100 13.40 1.05 4.36
C THR A 100 14.93 1.00 4.32
N VAL A 101 15.56 2.17 4.23
CA VAL A 101 17.02 2.31 4.17
C VAL A 101 17.67 1.90 5.48
N LYS A 102 17.10 2.32 6.59
CA LYS A 102 17.61 2.03 7.94
C LYS A 102 17.65 0.53 8.21
N GLN A 103 16.55 -0.18 7.93
CA GLN A 103 16.49 -1.63 8.17
C GLN A 103 17.40 -2.40 7.22
N ALA A 104 17.55 -1.95 5.98
CA ALA A 104 18.49 -2.54 5.04
C ALA A 104 19.94 -2.43 5.56
N LYS A 105 20.30 -1.26 6.08
CA LYS A 105 21.63 -1.02 6.66
C LYS A 105 21.91 -1.96 7.84
N GLU A 106 20.94 -2.22 8.68
CA GLU A 106 21.05 -3.17 9.79
C GLU A 106 21.36 -4.59 9.30
N LYS A 107 20.98 -4.92 8.08
CA LYS A 107 21.25 -6.21 7.40
C LYS A 107 22.49 -6.17 6.51
N GLY A 108 23.27 -5.10 6.59
CA GLY A 108 24.49 -4.95 5.80
C GLY A 108 24.28 -4.51 4.36
N VAL A 109 23.09 -4.00 4.03
CA VAL A 109 22.75 -3.54 2.67
C VAL A 109 22.61 -2.02 2.67
N ASN A 110 23.39 -1.35 1.82
CA ASN A 110 23.33 0.10 1.66
C ASN A 110 22.44 0.44 0.48
N LEU A 111 21.29 1.08 0.77
CA LEU A 111 20.34 1.55 -0.25
C LEU A 111 20.52 3.04 -0.45
N GLY A 112 20.78 3.45 -1.67
CA GLY A 112 20.89 4.84 -2.06
C GLY A 112 19.87 5.20 -3.14
N LYS A 113 20.14 6.30 -3.83
CA LYS A 113 19.28 6.82 -4.88
C LYS A 113 19.09 5.81 -6.03
N ASN A 114 20.17 5.17 -6.47
CA ASN A 114 20.10 4.22 -7.58
C ASN A 114 19.24 3.01 -7.25
N GLU A 115 19.36 2.48 -6.03
CA GLU A 115 18.57 1.37 -5.54
C GLU A 115 17.11 1.75 -5.39
N SER A 116 16.83 2.94 -4.87
CA SER A 116 15.47 3.47 -4.75
C SER A 116 14.78 3.53 -6.11
N VAL A 117 15.48 4.06 -7.14
CA VAL A 117 14.95 4.14 -8.50
C VAL A 117 14.74 2.74 -9.08
N ALA A 118 15.72 1.84 -8.94
CA ALA A 118 15.64 0.49 -9.47
C ALA A 118 14.48 -0.32 -8.84
N PHE A 119 14.31 -0.21 -7.53
CA PHE A 119 13.25 -0.95 -6.81
C PHE A 119 11.88 -0.39 -7.15
N THR A 120 11.75 0.93 -7.19
CA THR A 120 10.51 1.60 -7.59
C THR A 120 10.10 1.18 -9.00
N LYS A 121 11.06 1.18 -9.93
CA LYS A 121 10.82 0.75 -11.29
C LYS A 121 10.38 -0.71 -11.34
N ALA A 122 11.07 -1.60 -10.64
CA ALA A 122 10.75 -3.03 -10.62
C ALA A 122 9.34 -3.27 -10.07
N PHE A 123 8.98 -2.62 -8.97
CA PHE A 123 7.65 -2.72 -8.37
C PHE A 123 6.58 -2.20 -9.32
N CYS A 124 6.75 -0.99 -9.83
CA CYS A 124 5.75 -0.34 -10.68
C CYS A 124 5.57 -1.05 -12.03
N GLU A 125 6.65 -1.52 -12.64
CA GLU A 125 6.55 -2.30 -13.88
C GLU A 125 5.80 -3.61 -13.68
N TYR A 126 6.03 -4.28 -12.55
CA TYR A 126 5.28 -5.49 -12.20
C TYR A 126 3.78 -5.19 -12.08
N VAL A 127 3.46 -4.15 -11.32
CA VAL A 127 2.06 -3.72 -11.10
C VAL A 127 1.38 -3.39 -12.43
N THR A 128 2.03 -2.61 -13.27
CA THR A 128 1.50 -2.19 -14.58
C THR A 128 1.33 -3.37 -15.52
N SER A 129 2.29 -4.31 -15.54
CA SER A 129 2.22 -5.51 -16.40
C SER A 129 1.07 -6.43 -16.02
N HIS A 130 0.55 -6.31 -14.80
CA HIS A 130 -0.60 -7.08 -14.32
C HIS A 130 -1.93 -6.29 -14.41
N GLY A 131 -1.94 -5.17 -15.10
CA GLY A 131 -3.14 -4.39 -15.42
C GLY A 131 -3.57 -3.40 -14.32
N TYR A 132 -2.75 -3.15 -13.33
CA TYR A 132 -2.99 -2.13 -12.31
C TYR A 132 -2.28 -0.82 -12.66
N LYS A 133 -2.55 0.21 -11.89
CA LYS A 133 -1.93 1.54 -12.06
C LYS A 133 -0.90 1.86 -11.00
#